data_ff1b5174ddf77a42e10588dd3186d472
#
_entry.id   ff1b5174ddf77a42e10588dd3186d472
#
_cell.length_a   1.000
_cell.length_b   1.000
_cell.length_c   1.000
_cell.angle_alpha   90.00
_cell.angle_beta   90.00
_cell.angle_gamma   90.00
#
_symmetry.space_group_name_H-M   'P 1'
#
loop_
_entity.id
_entity.type
_entity.pdbx_description
1 polymer ?
#
loop_
_entity_poly.entity_id
_entity_poly.type
_entity_poly.pdbx_seq_one_letter_code
_entity_poly.pdbx_strand_id
1 'polypeptide(L)'
;FEFISLLDKFILYMENSYFKATDVKLTKYITVPAEFINEQFKRFHRYPIRQRFETMTDYILEMMQLQYNLTVSTPEKNQLKKEIKKMFAGNNDLQIYKDFFEWIGKPEMFKTRKNRILEYADLAPLAYLHIALDGNNAQSYVKHLLIDEMQDYSPIQYKVIQKLYPCRKTILGDTFQSVNPYGSSTAGMIQKAFVTGEIMKLCKSYRSTFEITSFAQKIQPNNELEPIMRHGEHPKILPFKSTEEEIQGIADLVNSFRNSHYTSLGIICKTESQAKELVQKLQIYANDISLLSNQSSAYVKGIIITSAHMAKGLEFDEVIIPQTDDKNYHSNIDKSMLYVAATRAMH
;
A
#
# COMPACT_ATOMS: atom_id res chain seq x y z
N PHE A 1 -8.26 -0.77 11.46
CA PHE A 1 -9.20 -1.92 11.53
C PHE A 1 -10.66 -1.46 11.63
N GLU A 2 -10.96 -0.34 12.27
CA GLU A 2 -12.32 0.21 12.35
C GLU A 2 -12.92 0.46 10.95
N PHE A 3 -12.17 1.10 10.06
CA PHE A 3 -12.57 1.33 8.68
C PHE A 3 -12.93 0.03 7.94
N ILE A 4 -12.12 -1.03 8.11
CA ILE A 4 -12.38 -2.35 7.51
C ILE A 4 -13.68 -2.93 8.06
N SER A 5 -13.89 -2.83 9.37
CA SER A 5 -15.13 -3.31 10.01
C SER A 5 -16.36 -2.55 9.51
N LEU A 6 -16.26 -1.24 9.27
CA LEU A 6 -17.34 -0.45 8.68
C LEU A 6 -17.61 -0.87 7.23
N LEU A 7 -16.57 -1.11 6.46
CA LEU A 7 -16.70 -1.56 5.06
C LEU A 7 -17.32 -2.96 4.98
N ASP A 8 -16.96 -3.89 5.88
CA ASP A 8 -17.59 -5.21 5.98
C ASP A 8 -19.08 -5.11 6.33
N LYS A 9 -19.44 -4.23 7.27
CA LYS A 9 -20.85 -3.97 7.62
C LYS A 9 -21.63 -3.36 6.45
N PHE A 10 -21.00 -2.48 5.68
CA PHE A 10 -21.62 -1.91 4.50
C PHE A 10 -21.84 -2.96 3.40
N ILE A 11 -20.88 -3.88 3.19
CA ILE A 11 -21.04 -5.00 2.25
C ILE A 11 -22.26 -5.86 2.65
N LEU A 12 -22.41 -6.18 3.94
CA LEU A 12 -23.59 -6.89 4.45
C LEU A 12 -24.89 -6.08 4.27
N TYR A 13 -24.84 -4.77 4.47
CA TYR A 13 -25.97 -3.89 4.20
C TYR A 13 -26.37 -3.91 2.72
N MET A 14 -25.40 -3.85 1.81
CA MET A 14 -25.68 -3.95 0.36
C MET A 14 -26.33 -5.29 -0.02
N GLU A 15 -25.84 -6.41 0.53
CA GLU A 15 -26.44 -7.74 0.29
C GLU A 15 -27.92 -7.77 0.60
N ASN A 16 -28.36 -7.04 1.63
CA ASN A 16 -29.74 -7.02 2.06
C ASN A 16 -30.60 -5.91 1.41
N SER A 17 -29.97 -4.83 0.95
CA SER A 17 -30.69 -3.60 0.56
C SER A 17 -30.61 -3.28 -0.92
N TYR A 18 -29.52 -3.69 -1.62
CA TYR A 18 -29.30 -3.34 -3.01
C TYR A 18 -29.90 -4.33 -3.99
N PHE A 19 -30.18 -5.57 -3.57
CA PHE A 19 -30.87 -6.56 -4.37
C PHE A 19 -32.37 -6.53 -4.09
N LYS A 20 -33.16 -6.16 -5.11
CA LYS A 20 -34.61 -6.09 -5.04
C LYS A 20 -35.20 -7.01 -6.10
N ALA A 21 -35.55 -8.22 -5.68
CA ALA A 21 -36.14 -9.20 -6.57
C ALA A 21 -37.51 -8.73 -7.10
N THR A 22 -37.75 -8.98 -8.36
CA THR A 22 -39.03 -8.76 -9.03
C THR A 22 -39.38 -10.01 -9.83
N ASP A 23 -40.67 -10.19 -10.14
CA ASP A 23 -41.11 -11.29 -11.00
C ASP A 23 -40.51 -11.15 -12.41
N VAL A 24 -40.01 -12.27 -12.96
CA VAL A 24 -39.44 -12.29 -14.32
C VAL A 24 -40.21 -13.29 -15.18
N LYS A 25 -40.74 -12.81 -16.30
CA LYS A 25 -41.32 -13.66 -17.34
C LYS A 25 -40.18 -14.41 -18.07
N LEU A 26 -40.12 -15.72 -17.88
CA LEU A 26 -39.16 -16.58 -18.57
C LEU A 26 -39.63 -16.94 -19.97
N THR A 27 -40.93 -17.29 -20.09
CA THR A 27 -41.60 -17.61 -21.34
C THR A 27 -42.96 -16.90 -21.38
N LYS A 28 -43.74 -17.08 -22.48
CA LYS A 28 -45.09 -16.52 -22.56
C LYS A 28 -46.02 -17.01 -21.44
N TYR A 29 -45.75 -18.19 -20.88
CA TYR A 29 -46.63 -18.86 -19.91
C TYR A 29 -46.01 -19.01 -18.53
N ILE A 30 -44.71 -18.77 -18.37
CA ILE A 30 -44.00 -19.04 -17.13
C ILE A 30 -43.35 -17.77 -16.59
N THR A 31 -43.67 -17.46 -15.35
CA THR A 31 -43.06 -16.38 -14.57
C THR A 31 -42.28 -16.97 -13.44
N VAL A 32 -41.05 -16.54 -13.22
CA VAL A 32 -40.23 -16.84 -12.06
C VAL A 32 -40.60 -15.84 -10.97
N PRO A 33 -41.13 -16.28 -9.82
CA PRO A 33 -41.57 -15.39 -8.76
C PRO A 33 -40.40 -14.65 -8.09
N ALA A 34 -40.62 -13.42 -7.68
CA ALA A 34 -39.64 -12.61 -6.95
C ALA A 34 -39.16 -13.28 -5.65
N GLU A 35 -40.08 -13.92 -4.91
CA GLU A 35 -39.73 -14.68 -3.69
C GLU A 35 -38.69 -15.76 -3.97
N PHE A 36 -38.89 -16.57 -5.01
CA PHE A 36 -37.97 -17.64 -5.39
C PHE A 36 -36.61 -17.07 -5.80
N ILE A 37 -36.60 -15.97 -6.57
CA ILE A 37 -35.34 -15.28 -6.96
C ILE A 37 -34.60 -14.79 -5.71
N ASN A 38 -35.30 -14.19 -4.76
CA ASN A 38 -34.71 -13.67 -3.51
C ASN A 38 -34.16 -14.81 -2.62
N GLU A 39 -34.86 -15.93 -2.54
CA GLU A 39 -34.36 -17.13 -1.85
C GLU A 39 -33.05 -17.63 -2.46
N GLN A 40 -32.99 -17.70 -3.79
CA GLN A 40 -31.75 -18.13 -4.46
C GLN A 40 -30.60 -17.15 -4.25
N PHE A 41 -30.88 -15.85 -4.30
CA PHE A 41 -29.85 -14.85 -4.00
C PHE A 41 -29.26 -15.04 -2.60
N LYS A 42 -30.07 -15.32 -1.59
CA LYS A 42 -29.62 -15.61 -0.22
C LYS A 42 -28.92 -16.97 -0.12
N ARG A 43 -29.41 -18.00 -0.83
CA ARG A 43 -28.80 -19.35 -0.85
C ARG A 43 -27.36 -19.32 -1.31
N PHE A 44 -27.06 -18.52 -2.32
CA PHE A 44 -25.71 -18.40 -2.88
C PHE A 44 -24.82 -17.35 -2.17
N HIS A 45 -25.10 -17.00 -0.92
CA HIS A 45 -24.37 -15.98 -0.13
C HIS A 45 -22.85 -16.22 -0.03
N ARG A 46 -22.37 -17.47 -0.22
CA ARG A 46 -20.94 -17.81 -0.22
C ARG A 46 -20.17 -17.29 -1.45
N TYR A 47 -20.90 -17.01 -2.52
CA TYR A 47 -20.30 -16.43 -3.73
C TYR A 47 -20.25 -14.90 -3.63
N PRO A 48 -19.28 -14.25 -4.28
CA PRO A 48 -19.28 -12.82 -4.46
C PRO A 48 -20.58 -12.32 -5.07
N ILE A 49 -21.02 -11.14 -4.69
CA ILE A 49 -22.40 -10.67 -4.96
C ILE A 49 -22.77 -10.77 -6.45
N ARG A 50 -21.89 -10.32 -7.36
CA ARG A 50 -22.18 -10.33 -8.80
C ARG A 50 -22.04 -11.71 -9.44
N GLN A 51 -21.21 -12.58 -8.88
CA GLN A 51 -21.13 -13.97 -9.35
C GLN A 51 -22.40 -14.77 -9.01
N ARG A 52 -23.13 -14.39 -7.94
CA ARG A 52 -24.41 -15.02 -7.58
C ARG A 52 -25.41 -14.93 -8.73
N PHE A 53 -25.41 -13.84 -9.51
CA PHE A 53 -26.37 -13.65 -10.59
C PHE A 53 -26.25 -14.71 -11.68
N GLU A 54 -25.06 -15.17 -11.97
CA GLU A 54 -24.85 -16.24 -12.94
C GLU A 54 -25.25 -17.59 -12.36
N THR A 55 -24.72 -17.92 -11.19
CA THR A 55 -24.98 -19.19 -10.51
C THR A 55 -26.48 -19.39 -10.21
N MET A 56 -27.16 -18.34 -9.72
CA MET A 56 -28.59 -18.42 -9.46
C MET A 56 -29.42 -18.49 -10.73
N THR A 57 -29.00 -17.81 -11.82
CA THR A 57 -29.69 -17.90 -13.11
C THR A 57 -29.67 -19.33 -13.63
N ASP A 58 -28.50 -19.98 -13.61
CA ASP A 58 -28.35 -21.37 -14.08
C ASP A 58 -29.18 -22.32 -13.21
N TYR A 59 -29.15 -22.16 -11.88
CA TYR A 59 -29.98 -22.95 -10.97
C TYR A 59 -31.48 -22.75 -11.17
N ILE A 60 -31.93 -21.48 -11.34
CA ILE A 60 -33.35 -21.16 -11.60
C ILE A 60 -33.82 -21.84 -12.90
N LEU A 61 -32.99 -21.77 -13.96
CA LEU A 61 -33.31 -22.40 -15.22
C LEU A 61 -33.41 -23.90 -15.12
N GLU A 62 -32.47 -24.55 -14.42
CA GLU A 62 -32.49 -25.99 -14.17
C GLU A 62 -33.77 -26.41 -13.43
N MET A 63 -34.13 -25.69 -12.38
CA MET A 63 -35.36 -25.95 -11.63
C MET A 63 -36.62 -25.76 -12.46
N MET A 64 -36.69 -24.72 -13.29
CA MET A 64 -37.85 -24.48 -14.18
C MET A 64 -37.94 -25.54 -15.27
N GLN A 65 -36.82 -25.96 -15.85
CA GLN A 65 -36.79 -27.07 -16.82
C GLN A 65 -37.30 -28.38 -16.24
N LEU A 66 -36.87 -28.72 -15.00
CA LEU A 66 -37.32 -29.93 -14.32
C LEU A 66 -38.80 -29.86 -13.95
N GLN A 67 -39.27 -28.73 -13.43
CA GLN A 67 -40.64 -28.57 -12.96
C GLN A 67 -41.69 -28.54 -14.10
N TYR A 68 -41.33 -27.89 -15.21
CA TYR A 68 -42.28 -27.64 -16.33
C TYR A 68 -41.94 -28.44 -17.57
N ASN A 69 -40.91 -29.29 -17.55
CA ASN A 69 -40.43 -30.06 -18.71
C ASN A 69 -40.13 -29.16 -19.91
N LEU A 70 -39.47 -28.03 -19.70
CA LEU A 70 -39.21 -27.01 -20.69
C LEU A 70 -37.84 -27.15 -21.32
N THR A 71 -37.75 -26.71 -22.57
CA THR A 71 -36.45 -26.41 -23.17
C THR A 71 -36.30 -24.87 -23.27
N VAL A 72 -35.38 -24.33 -22.46
CA VAL A 72 -35.10 -22.87 -22.47
C VAL A 72 -34.03 -22.55 -23.51
N SER A 73 -34.34 -21.65 -24.40
CA SER A 73 -33.41 -21.20 -25.44
C SER A 73 -32.31 -20.29 -24.90
N THR A 74 -31.18 -20.20 -25.58
CA THR A 74 -30.08 -19.28 -25.21
C THR A 74 -30.53 -17.80 -25.10
N PRO A 75 -31.39 -17.25 -25.97
CA PRO A 75 -31.95 -15.91 -25.80
C PRO A 75 -32.72 -15.72 -24.47
N GLU A 76 -33.56 -16.67 -24.11
CA GLU A 76 -34.35 -16.63 -22.85
C GLU A 76 -33.44 -16.70 -21.62
N LYS A 77 -32.42 -17.56 -21.64
CA LYS A 77 -31.38 -17.59 -20.61
C LYS A 77 -30.68 -16.23 -20.44
N ASN A 78 -30.26 -15.63 -21.56
CA ASN A 78 -29.59 -14.32 -21.54
C ASN A 78 -30.51 -13.21 -21.04
N GLN A 79 -31.83 -13.27 -21.42
CA GLN A 79 -32.81 -12.31 -20.93
C GLN A 79 -33.01 -12.44 -19.42
N LEU A 80 -33.17 -13.65 -18.87
CA LEU A 80 -33.30 -13.88 -17.44
C LEU A 80 -32.06 -13.34 -16.68
N LYS A 81 -30.86 -13.67 -17.17
CA LYS A 81 -29.60 -13.18 -16.59
C LYS A 81 -29.54 -11.64 -16.58
N LYS A 82 -30.00 -10.99 -17.65
CA LYS A 82 -30.04 -9.54 -17.76
C LYS A 82 -31.03 -8.92 -16.76
N GLU A 83 -32.22 -9.49 -16.63
CA GLU A 83 -33.24 -9.01 -15.68
C GLU A 83 -32.77 -9.18 -14.23
N ILE A 84 -32.20 -10.34 -13.86
CA ILE A 84 -31.64 -10.57 -12.54
C ILE A 84 -30.54 -9.57 -12.21
N LYS A 85 -29.63 -9.27 -13.16
CA LYS A 85 -28.57 -8.25 -12.93
C LYS A 85 -29.14 -6.85 -12.68
N LYS A 86 -30.26 -6.46 -13.30
CA LYS A 86 -30.91 -5.18 -13.07
C LYS A 86 -31.51 -5.03 -11.66
N MET A 87 -31.79 -6.14 -10.99
CA MET A 87 -32.34 -6.14 -9.64
C MET A 87 -31.34 -5.67 -8.59
N PHE A 88 -30.05 -5.61 -8.95
CA PHE A 88 -29.01 -5.09 -8.08
C PHE A 88 -28.64 -3.65 -8.43
N ALA A 89 -28.80 -2.74 -7.48
CA ALA A 89 -28.59 -1.31 -7.71
C ALA A 89 -27.10 -0.91 -7.88
N GLY A 90 -26.17 -1.81 -7.59
CA GLY A 90 -24.73 -1.53 -7.53
C GLY A 90 -23.97 -1.99 -8.79
N ASN A 91 -24.04 -1.24 -9.87
CA ASN A 91 -23.34 -1.59 -11.13
C ASN A 91 -21.93 -1.01 -11.27
N ASN A 92 -21.56 -0.01 -10.45
CA ASN A 92 -20.29 0.69 -10.52
C ASN A 92 -19.61 0.71 -9.13
N ASP A 93 -18.43 0.13 -9.02
CA ASP A 93 -17.68 0.03 -7.75
C ASP A 93 -17.37 1.39 -7.15
N LEU A 94 -17.03 2.38 -7.97
CA LEU A 94 -16.74 3.72 -7.50
C LEU A 94 -17.98 4.40 -6.90
N GLN A 95 -19.16 4.17 -7.50
CA GLN A 95 -20.42 4.69 -6.95
C GLN A 95 -20.74 3.99 -5.64
N ILE A 96 -20.61 2.66 -5.56
CA ILE A 96 -20.81 1.90 -4.32
C ILE A 96 -19.85 2.38 -3.22
N TYR A 97 -18.59 2.67 -3.58
CA TYR A 97 -17.61 3.19 -2.63
C TYR A 97 -17.98 4.60 -2.15
N LYS A 98 -18.56 5.43 -3.01
CA LYS A 98 -19.12 6.71 -2.62
C LYS A 98 -20.33 6.54 -1.67
N ASP A 99 -21.24 5.63 -2.01
CA ASP A 99 -22.40 5.30 -1.19
C ASP A 99 -21.99 4.82 0.21
N PHE A 100 -20.85 4.14 0.34
CA PHE A 100 -20.28 3.77 1.63
C PHE A 100 -20.01 5.00 2.52
N PHE A 101 -19.41 6.06 1.98
CA PHE A 101 -19.17 7.28 2.75
C PHE A 101 -20.47 8.02 3.12
N GLU A 102 -21.47 7.97 2.25
CA GLU A 102 -22.81 8.48 2.54
C GLU A 102 -23.45 7.65 3.67
N TRP A 103 -23.33 6.32 3.61
CA TRP A 103 -23.87 5.40 4.60
C TRP A 103 -23.24 5.56 6.00
N ILE A 104 -21.94 5.83 6.09
CA ILE A 104 -21.28 6.13 7.38
C ILE A 104 -21.46 7.58 7.84
N GLY A 105 -22.20 8.41 7.09
CA GLY A 105 -22.46 9.81 7.43
C GLY A 105 -21.26 10.75 7.28
N LYS A 106 -20.28 10.39 6.41
CA LYS A 106 -19.05 11.16 6.18
C LYS A 106 -18.76 11.34 4.68
N PRO A 107 -19.71 11.87 3.89
CA PRO A 107 -19.56 11.99 2.43
C PRO A 107 -18.38 12.88 2.04
N GLU A 108 -17.98 13.83 2.87
CA GLU A 108 -16.84 14.72 2.66
C GLU A 108 -15.47 14.02 2.67
N MET A 109 -15.39 12.81 3.19
CA MET A 109 -14.14 12.01 3.21
C MET A 109 -13.80 11.46 1.83
N PHE A 110 -14.80 11.27 0.96
CA PHE A 110 -14.54 10.81 -0.42
C PHE A 110 -14.25 12.00 -1.32
N LYS A 111 -13.00 12.10 -1.78
CA LYS A 111 -12.53 13.19 -2.64
C LYS A 111 -11.94 12.63 -3.91
N THR A 112 -12.34 13.20 -5.04
CA THR A 112 -11.70 12.96 -6.32
C THR A 112 -11.01 14.23 -6.81
N ARG A 113 -9.81 14.09 -7.35
CA ARG A 113 -9.10 15.19 -8.04
C ARG A 113 -9.73 15.43 -9.42
N LYS A 114 -9.31 16.49 -10.10
CA LYS A 114 -9.68 16.75 -11.50
C LYS A 114 -9.46 15.48 -12.33
N ASN A 115 -10.32 15.23 -13.30
CA ASN A 115 -10.33 14.04 -14.16
C ASN A 115 -10.63 12.71 -13.45
N ARG A 116 -11.36 12.73 -12.32
CA ARG A 116 -11.75 11.54 -11.55
C ARG A 116 -10.56 10.72 -11.03
N ILE A 117 -9.42 11.36 -10.81
CA ILE A 117 -8.25 10.73 -10.21
C ILE A 117 -8.55 10.48 -8.73
N LEU A 118 -8.42 9.23 -8.31
CA LEU A 118 -8.58 8.79 -6.92
C LEU A 118 -7.36 9.14 -6.09
N GLU A 119 -7.54 9.29 -4.80
CA GLU A 119 -6.43 9.37 -3.86
C GLU A 119 -5.82 7.97 -3.67
N TYR A 120 -4.52 7.92 -3.41
CA TYR A 120 -3.81 6.65 -3.18
C TYR A 120 -4.46 5.83 -2.05
N ALA A 121 -4.96 6.51 -1.01
CA ALA A 121 -5.62 5.89 0.13
C ALA A 121 -6.89 5.12 -0.23
N ASP A 122 -7.56 5.46 -1.34
CA ASP A 122 -8.81 4.83 -1.79
C ASP A 122 -8.60 3.54 -2.59
N LEU A 123 -7.38 3.31 -3.12
CA LEU A 123 -7.13 2.18 -4.03
C LEU A 123 -7.33 0.82 -3.35
N ALA A 124 -6.79 0.63 -2.16
CA ALA A 124 -6.93 -0.63 -1.44
C ALA A 124 -8.36 -0.88 -0.92
N PRO A 125 -9.08 0.10 -0.38
CA PRO A 125 -10.51 -0.01 -0.09
C PRO A 125 -11.35 -0.40 -1.30
N LEU A 126 -11.13 0.23 -2.45
CA LEU A 126 -11.82 -0.10 -3.69
C LEU A 126 -11.51 -1.53 -4.15
N ALA A 127 -10.25 -1.95 -4.11
CA ALA A 127 -9.86 -3.32 -4.43
C ALA A 127 -10.53 -4.33 -3.46
N TYR A 128 -10.62 -4.00 -2.17
CA TYR A 128 -11.29 -4.83 -1.18
C TYR A 128 -12.79 -4.99 -1.50
N LEU A 129 -13.45 -3.88 -1.83
CA LEU A 129 -14.85 -3.85 -2.23
C LEU A 129 -15.08 -4.63 -3.53
N HIS A 130 -14.24 -4.40 -4.54
CA HIS A 130 -14.29 -5.15 -5.81
C HIS A 130 -14.22 -6.66 -5.60
N ILE A 131 -13.31 -7.13 -4.74
CA ILE A 131 -13.21 -8.56 -4.39
C ILE A 131 -14.48 -9.08 -3.74
N ALA A 132 -15.15 -8.29 -2.93
CA ALA A 132 -16.43 -8.70 -2.33
C ALA A 132 -17.57 -8.77 -3.35
N LEU A 133 -17.55 -7.89 -4.35
CA LEU A 133 -18.59 -7.79 -5.40
C LEU A 133 -18.40 -8.83 -6.50
N ASP A 134 -17.21 -8.90 -7.08
CA ASP A 134 -16.91 -9.70 -8.28
C ASP A 134 -16.07 -10.96 -7.98
N GLY A 135 -15.55 -11.07 -6.77
CA GLY A 135 -14.59 -12.10 -6.44
C GLY A 135 -13.17 -11.73 -6.83
N ASN A 136 -12.29 -12.70 -6.67
CA ASN A 136 -10.89 -12.53 -7.01
C ASN A 136 -10.38 -13.69 -7.87
N ASN A 137 -9.43 -13.40 -8.71
CA ASN A 137 -8.58 -14.41 -9.33
C ASN A 137 -7.45 -14.73 -8.36
N ALA A 138 -7.78 -15.46 -7.28
CA ALA A 138 -6.78 -15.85 -6.29
C ALA A 138 -5.58 -16.53 -6.97
N GLN A 139 -4.38 -16.05 -6.66
CA GLN A 139 -3.14 -16.54 -7.26
C GLN A 139 -2.73 -17.86 -6.59
N SER A 140 -3.53 -18.91 -6.82
CA SER A 140 -3.39 -20.23 -6.17
C SER A 140 -2.12 -20.99 -6.59
N TYR A 141 -1.50 -20.60 -7.70
CA TYR A 141 -0.21 -21.14 -8.15
C TYR A 141 0.97 -20.65 -7.30
N VAL A 142 0.81 -19.49 -6.61
CA VAL A 142 1.82 -18.98 -5.69
C VAL A 142 1.80 -19.83 -4.43
N LYS A 143 2.93 -20.44 -4.08
CA LYS A 143 3.06 -21.32 -2.90
C LYS A 143 3.54 -20.59 -1.65
N HIS A 144 4.29 -19.53 -1.83
CA HIS A 144 4.80 -18.69 -0.76
C HIS A 144 4.93 -17.24 -1.25
N LEU A 145 4.45 -16.29 -0.47
CA LEU A 145 4.56 -14.86 -0.73
C LEU A 145 5.52 -14.23 0.27
N LEU A 146 6.53 -13.53 -0.25
CA LEU A 146 7.42 -12.69 0.55
C LEU A 146 6.93 -11.24 0.44
N ILE A 147 6.76 -10.58 1.57
CA ILE A 147 6.41 -9.16 1.66
C ILE A 147 7.54 -8.48 2.41
N ASP A 148 8.21 -7.57 1.76
CA ASP A 148 9.24 -6.74 2.38
C ASP A 148 8.67 -5.35 2.74
N GLU A 149 9.38 -4.62 3.59
CA GLU A 149 8.99 -3.28 4.06
C GLU A 149 7.57 -3.24 4.65
N MET A 150 7.28 -4.18 5.55
CA MET A 150 5.95 -4.40 6.13
C MET A 150 5.28 -3.14 6.67
N GLN A 151 6.06 -2.18 7.15
CA GLN A 151 5.58 -0.95 7.78
C GLN A 151 4.94 0.03 6.77
N ASP A 152 5.17 -0.16 5.46
CA ASP A 152 4.62 0.71 4.43
C ASP A 152 3.21 0.31 3.99
N TYR A 153 2.75 -0.87 4.38
CA TYR A 153 1.41 -1.34 4.03
C TYR A 153 0.39 -0.95 5.09
N SER A 154 -0.77 -0.53 4.64
CA SER A 154 -1.93 -0.29 5.51
C SER A 154 -2.65 -1.61 5.88
N PRO A 155 -3.43 -1.65 6.98
CA PRO A 155 -4.18 -2.84 7.36
C PRO A 155 -5.12 -3.38 6.27
N ILE A 156 -5.72 -2.50 5.47
CA ILE A 156 -6.62 -2.92 4.38
C ILE A 156 -5.85 -3.52 3.21
N GLN A 157 -4.63 -3.03 2.91
CA GLN A 157 -3.76 -3.65 1.91
C GLN A 157 -3.42 -5.10 2.31
N TYR A 158 -3.13 -5.36 3.58
CA TYR A 158 -2.93 -6.73 4.06
C TYR A 158 -4.17 -7.62 3.90
N LYS A 159 -5.38 -7.07 4.10
CA LYS A 159 -6.62 -7.80 3.87
C LYS A 159 -6.85 -8.13 2.39
N VAL A 160 -6.51 -7.22 1.49
CA VAL A 160 -6.52 -7.45 0.03
C VAL A 160 -5.51 -8.54 -0.34
N ILE A 161 -4.26 -8.43 0.14
CA ILE A 161 -3.20 -9.42 -0.08
C ILE A 161 -3.62 -10.79 0.44
N GLN A 162 -4.25 -10.87 1.61
CA GLN A 162 -4.73 -12.13 2.18
C GLN A 162 -5.76 -12.81 1.28
N LYS A 163 -6.67 -12.03 0.67
CA LYS A 163 -7.68 -12.54 -0.27
C LYS A 163 -7.07 -12.97 -1.60
N LEU A 164 -6.11 -12.21 -2.13
CA LEU A 164 -5.47 -12.50 -3.43
C LEU A 164 -4.49 -13.67 -3.36
N TYR A 165 -3.79 -13.84 -2.25
CA TYR A 165 -2.76 -14.86 -2.06
C TYR A 165 -3.08 -15.77 -0.88
N PRO A 166 -3.78 -16.88 -1.07
CA PRO A 166 -4.15 -17.80 0.02
C PRO A 166 -2.98 -18.69 0.52
N CYS A 167 -1.76 -18.48 0.01
CA CYS A 167 -0.55 -19.22 0.34
C CYS A 167 0.08 -18.80 1.67
N ARG A 168 1.14 -19.51 2.08
CA ARG A 168 2.01 -19.11 3.21
C ARG A 168 2.69 -17.77 2.90
N LYS A 169 2.95 -17.00 3.96
CA LYS A 169 3.57 -15.66 3.83
C LYS A 169 4.72 -15.51 4.80
N THR A 170 5.79 -14.87 4.34
CA THR A 170 6.83 -14.29 5.20
C THR A 170 6.77 -12.78 5.03
N ILE A 171 6.61 -12.06 6.13
CA ILE A 171 6.46 -10.62 6.15
C ILE A 171 7.65 -10.04 6.90
N LEU A 172 8.44 -9.23 6.21
CA LEU A 172 9.69 -8.66 6.69
C LEU A 172 9.55 -7.14 6.80
N GLY A 173 10.29 -6.53 7.70
CA GLY A 173 10.39 -5.08 7.76
C GLY A 173 10.87 -4.57 9.12
N ASP A 174 11.01 -3.26 9.19
CA ASP A 174 11.46 -2.54 10.38
C ASP A 174 10.46 -1.42 10.71
N THR A 175 9.82 -1.53 11.86
CA THR A 175 8.81 -0.56 12.31
C THR A 175 9.40 0.84 12.55
N PHE A 176 10.70 0.95 12.78
CA PHE A 176 11.41 2.22 12.96
C PHE A 176 11.76 2.91 11.64
N GLN A 177 11.68 2.18 10.51
CA GLN A 177 11.92 2.72 9.17
C GLN A 177 10.63 3.09 8.43
N SER A 178 9.55 3.38 9.14
CA SER A 178 8.31 3.84 8.51
C SER A 178 8.42 5.29 8.08
N VAL A 179 8.33 5.53 6.78
CA VAL A 179 8.27 6.86 6.15
C VAL A 179 6.93 7.12 5.47
N ASN A 180 6.02 6.14 5.53
CA ASN A 180 4.69 6.24 4.94
C ASN A 180 3.66 6.60 6.05
N PRO A 181 3.02 7.78 6.00
CA PRO A 181 2.03 8.18 6.99
C PRO A 181 0.77 7.29 7.01
N TYR A 182 0.55 6.50 5.97
CA TYR A 182 -0.59 5.58 5.83
C TYR A 182 -0.24 4.13 6.16
N GLY A 183 1.02 3.84 6.49
CA GLY A 183 1.50 2.50 6.80
C GLY A 183 0.96 1.97 8.13
N SER A 184 0.92 0.65 8.27
CA SER A 184 0.63 -0.01 9.54
C SER A 184 1.94 -0.33 10.25
N SER A 185 2.25 0.46 11.21
CA SER A 185 3.60 0.55 11.78
C SER A 185 4.00 -0.53 12.78
N THR A 186 3.17 -1.51 13.13
CA THR A 186 3.56 -2.49 14.16
C THR A 186 3.29 -3.93 13.74
N ALA A 187 4.22 -4.84 14.12
CA ALA A 187 4.05 -6.28 13.94
C ALA A 187 2.75 -6.81 14.59
N GLY A 188 2.33 -6.25 15.75
CA GLY A 188 1.08 -6.58 16.39
C GLY A 188 -0.17 -6.18 15.60
N MET A 189 -0.12 -5.10 14.83
CA MET A 189 -1.21 -4.74 13.90
C MET A 189 -1.28 -5.70 12.72
N ILE A 190 -0.13 -6.12 12.20
CA ILE A 190 -0.06 -7.10 11.10
C ILE A 190 -0.56 -8.45 11.58
N GLN A 191 -0.21 -8.86 12.81
CA GLN A 191 -0.70 -10.11 13.42
C GLN A 191 -2.23 -10.13 13.55
N LYS A 192 -2.89 -8.99 13.79
CA LYS A 192 -4.36 -8.92 13.77
C LYS A 192 -4.95 -9.21 12.37
N ALA A 193 -4.19 -8.95 11.32
CA ALA A 193 -4.60 -9.34 9.96
C ALA A 193 -4.33 -10.83 9.69
N PHE A 194 -3.26 -11.40 10.26
CA PHE A 194 -2.81 -12.79 10.06
C PHE A 194 -2.76 -13.54 11.40
N VAL A 195 -3.92 -13.98 11.88
CA VAL A 195 -4.14 -14.53 13.25
C VAL A 195 -3.23 -15.71 13.60
N THR A 196 -2.79 -16.49 12.62
CA THR A 196 -1.94 -17.68 12.81
C THR A 196 -0.44 -17.39 12.64
N GLY A 197 -0.08 -16.11 12.46
CA GLY A 197 1.31 -15.72 12.24
C GLY A 197 2.14 -15.71 13.52
N GLU A 198 3.40 -16.17 13.43
CA GLU A 198 4.40 -16.03 14.47
C GLU A 198 5.25 -14.78 14.20
N ILE A 199 5.63 -14.08 15.27
CA ILE A 199 6.51 -12.89 15.20
C ILE A 199 7.90 -13.31 15.67
N MET A 200 8.89 -13.10 14.79
CA MET A 200 10.31 -13.24 15.12
C MET A 200 10.97 -11.87 15.06
N LYS A 201 11.71 -11.50 16.11
CA LYS A 201 12.45 -10.24 16.18
C LYS A 201 13.93 -10.50 15.91
N LEU A 202 14.50 -9.67 15.03
CA LEU A 202 15.94 -9.62 14.77
C LEU A 202 16.47 -8.32 15.36
N CYS A 203 17.21 -8.44 16.48
CA CYS A 203 17.62 -7.28 17.28
C CYS A 203 19.03 -6.76 16.94
N LYS A 204 19.79 -7.42 16.05
CA LYS A 204 21.16 -7.01 15.71
C LYS A 204 21.20 -6.27 14.38
N SER A 205 21.82 -5.08 14.38
CA SER A 205 22.08 -4.30 13.15
C SER A 205 23.45 -4.67 12.58
N TYR A 206 23.46 -5.22 11.36
CA TYR A 206 24.71 -5.63 10.67
C TYR A 206 25.18 -4.64 9.61
N ARG A 207 24.31 -3.71 9.17
CA ARG A 207 24.60 -2.77 8.08
C ARG A 207 25.59 -1.71 8.47
N SER A 208 25.27 -0.94 9.50
CA SER A 208 26.02 0.24 9.92
C SER A 208 27.01 -0.08 11.03
N THR A 209 28.02 0.79 11.20
CA THR A 209 28.96 0.73 12.32
C THR A 209 28.26 0.98 13.65
N PHE A 210 28.96 0.65 14.75
CA PHE A 210 28.51 0.91 16.12
C PHE A 210 28.18 2.41 16.31
N GLU A 211 29.02 3.29 15.80
CA GLU A 211 28.91 4.73 15.94
C GLU A 211 27.68 5.27 15.20
N ILE A 212 27.43 4.82 13.97
CA ILE A 212 26.25 5.21 13.18
C ILE A 212 24.98 4.70 13.84
N THR A 213 24.94 3.43 14.25
CA THR A 213 23.78 2.84 14.93
C THR A 213 23.47 3.58 16.22
N SER A 214 24.50 3.87 17.04
CA SER A 214 24.37 4.61 18.29
C SER A 214 23.92 6.07 18.07
N PHE A 215 24.35 6.70 16.99
CA PHE A 215 23.89 8.03 16.59
C PHE A 215 22.42 7.99 16.17
N ALA A 216 22.04 7.05 15.33
CA ALA A 216 20.66 6.89 14.87
C ALA A 216 19.68 6.63 16.02
N GLN A 217 20.09 5.89 17.05
CA GLN A 217 19.30 5.67 18.27
C GLN A 217 19.07 6.95 19.09
N LYS A 218 19.88 8.00 18.93
CA LYS A 218 19.61 9.32 19.53
C LYS A 218 18.51 10.07 18.79
N ILE A 219 18.34 9.82 17.48
CA ILE A 219 17.26 10.39 16.67
C ILE A 219 15.94 9.69 17.01
N GLN A 220 15.96 8.36 17.03
CA GLN A 220 14.79 7.53 17.31
C GLN A 220 15.19 6.36 18.22
N PRO A 221 14.94 6.45 19.54
CA PRO A 221 15.33 5.43 20.49
C PRO A 221 14.71 4.06 20.18
N ASN A 222 15.54 3.03 20.14
CA ASN A 222 15.15 1.63 20.01
C ASN A 222 15.98 0.78 20.98
N ASN A 223 15.41 0.49 22.14
CA ASN A 223 16.08 -0.28 23.19
C ASN A 223 16.28 -1.76 22.86
N GLU A 224 15.60 -2.26 21.83
CA GLU A 224 15.72 -3.66 21.38
C GLU A 224 16.83 -3.85 20.35
N LEU A 225 17.33 -2.76 19.74
CA LEU A 225 18.34 -2.83 18.68
C LEU A 225 19.75 -2.84 19.28
N GLU A 226 20.48 -3.90 19.04
CA GLU A 226 21.88 -4.08 19.43
C GLU A 226 22.80 -3.77 18.24
N PRO A 227 23.68 -2.75 18.34
CA PRO A 227 24.70 -2.54 17.34
C PRO A 227 25.75 -3.66 17.40
N ILE A 228 26.30 -4.06 16.25
CA ILE A 228 27.47 -4.95 16.22
C ILE A 228 28.74 -4.17 16.57
N MET A 229 29.77 -4.90 17.03
CA MET A 229 31.08 -4.33 17.40
C MET A 229 31.96 -4.07 16.16
N ARG A 230 31.37 -3.55 15.07
CA ARG A 230 32.09 -3.04 13.92
C ARG A 230 32.22 -1.52 14.07
N HIS A 231 33.44 -1.05 14.34
CA HIS A 231 33.72 0.35 14.56
C HIS A 231 34.09 1.09 13.28
N GLY A 232 33.76 2.38 13.22
CA GLY A 232 34.08 3.28 12.14
C GLY A 232 34.19 4.72 12.62
N GLU A 233 34.13 5.67 11.70
CA GLU A 233 34.15 7.09 12.08
C GLU A 233 32.86 7.50 12.80
N HIS A 234 32.98 8.46 13.73
CA HIS A 234 31.80 9.05 14.36
C HIS A 234 31.05 9.96 13.38
N PRO A 235 29.71 9.86 13.30
CA PRO A 235 28.91 10.83 12.57
C PRO A 235 29.18 12.26 13.03
N LYS A 236 29.34 13.19 12.06
CA LYS A 236 29.69 14.58 12.32
C LYS A 236 28.47 15.48 12.06
N ILE A 237 28.24 16.44 12.95
CA ILE A 237 27.24 17.50 12.75
C ILE A 237 28.01 18.76 12.40
N LEU A 238 27.78 19.30 11.21
CA LEU A 238 28.48 20.48 10.69
C LEU A 238 27.50 21.67 10.63
N PRO A 239 27.62 22.64 11.54
CA PRO A 239 26.76 23.81 11.51
C PRO A 239 27.23 24.81 10.43
N PHE A 240 26.30 25.33 9.65
CA PHE A 240 26.51 26.39 8.65
C PHE A 240 25.65 27.61 8.98
N LYS A 241 26.14 28.82 8.65
CA LYS A 241 25.43 30.09 8.92
C LYS A 241 24.49 30.48 7.79
N SER A 242 24.71 29.97 6.59
CA SER A 242 23.87 30.22 5.42
C SER A 242 23.76 29.02 4.52
N THR A 243 22.78 29.02 3.62
CA THR A 243 22.61 27.99 2.61
C THR A 243 23.79 27.87 1.67
N GLU A 244 24.44 29.02 1.36
CA GLU A 244 25.62 29.10 0.50
C GLU A 244 26.81 28.41 1.15
N GLU A 245 27.05 28.67 2.45
CA GLU A 245 28.08 27.97 3.24
C GLU A 245 27.81 26.45 3.31
N GLU A 246 26.56 26.05 3.48
CA GLU A 246 26.18 24.63 3.48
C GLU A 246 26.47 23.94 2.15
N ILE A 247 26.10 24.59 1.01
CA ILE A 247 26.38 24.08 -0.33
C ILE A 247 27.88 23.93 -0.57
N GLN A 248 28.69 24.94 -0.19
CA GLN A 248 30.13 24.85 -0.28
C GLN A 248 30.69 23.72 0.59
N GLY A 249 30.20 23.60 1.82
CA GLY A 249 30.59 22.48 2.73
C GLY A 249 30.25 21.10 2.16
N ILE A 250 29.08 20.94 1.54
CA ILE A 250 28.72 19.71 0.85
C ILE A 250 29.65 19.45 -0.34
N ALA A 251 29.99 20.47 -1.13
CA ALA A 251 30.93 20.33 -2.24
C ALA A 251 32.33 19.88 -1.76
N ASP A 252 32.81 20.42 -0.63
CA ASP A 252 34.07 20.03 -0.03
C ASP A 252 34.03 18.56 0.49
N LEU A 253 32.91 18.12 1.06
CA LEU A 253 32.71 16.72 1.46
C LEU A 253 32.67 15.78 0.23
N VAL A 254 32.02 16.18 -0.85
CA VAL A 254 32.01 15.45 -2.12
C VAL A 254 33.43 15.30 -2.67
N ASN A 255 34.27 16.36 -2.60
CA ASN A 255 35.68 16.30 -3.00
C ASN A 255 36.50 15.38 -2.09
N SER A 256 36.22 15.37 -0.80
CA SER A 256 36.85 14.47 0.17
C SER A 256 36.49 13.01 -0.16
N PHE A 257 35.23 12.72 -0.43
CA PHE A 257 34.77 11.39 -0.86
C PHE A 257 35.48 10.90 -2.12
N ARG A 258 35.68 11.74 -3.12
CA ARG A 258 36.41 11.37 -4.36
C ARG A 258 37.84 10.94 -4.11
N ASN A 259 38.47 11.43 -3.05
CA ASN A 259 39.83 11.07 -2.64
C ASN A 259 39.85 9.89 -1.66
N SER A 260 38.70 9.36 -1.27
CA SER A 260 38.60 8.19 -0.41
C SER A 260 38.65 6.87 -1.18
N HIS A 261 38.63 5.76 -0.50
CA HIS A 261 38.51 4.42 -1.09
C HIS A 261 37.08 3.95 -1.27
N TYR A 262 36.11 4.75 -0.87
CA TYR A 262 34.69 4.46 -0.97
C TYR A 262 34.15 4.63 -2.40
N THR A 263 33.05 3.96 -2.71
CA THR A 263 32.51 3.87 -4.08
C THR A 263 31.11 4.45 -4.23
N SER A 264 30.42 4.71 -3.12
CA SER A 264 29.04 5.21 -3.10
C SER A 264 28.83 6.27 -2.04
N LEU A 265 28.35 7.43 -2.47
CA LEU A 265 27.97 8.56 -1.59
C LEU A 265 26.49 8.89 -1.81
N GLY A 266 25.70 8.82 -0.72
CA GLY A 266 24.32 9.26 -0.72
C GLY A 266 24.17 10.65 -0.12
N ILE A 267 23.67 11.62 -0.88
CA ILE A 267 23.23 12.91 -0.35
C ILE A 267 21.72 12.84 -0.23
N ILE A 268 21.23 12.66 1.01
CA ILE A 268 19.82 12.31 1.27
C ILE A 268 19.08 13.52 1.82
N CYS A 269 18.27 14.16 0.97
CA CYS A 269 17.38 15.26 1.34
C CYS A 269 16.08 14.73 1.96
N LYS A 270 15.38 15.53 2.73
CA LYS A 270 14.06 15.16 3.26
C LYS A 270 13.03 14.90 2.14
N THR A 271 12.98 15.77 1.15
CA THR A 271 12.00 15.74 0.06
C THR A 271 12.65 15.69 -1.32
N GLU A 272 11.90 15.22 -2.33
CA GLU A 272 12.37 15.21 -3.73
C GLU A 272 12.57 16.64 -4.28
N SER A 273 11.78 17.62 -3.82
CA SER A 273 11.94 19.02 -4.21
C SER A 273 13.28 19.57 -3.74
N GLN A 274 13.66 19.33 -2.48
CA GLN A 274 14.96 19.71 -1.95
C GLN A 274 16.11 19.01 -2.69
N ALA A 275 15.95 17.73 -3.04
CA ALA A 275 16.96 16.99 -3.81
C ALA A 275 17.17 17.62 -5.20
N LYS A 276 16.09 17.97 -5.90
CA LYS A 276 16.16 18.65 -7.22
C LYS A 276 16.83 20.01 -7.14
N GLU A 277 16.50 20.80 -6.12
CA GLU A 277 17.11 22.12 -5.90
C GLU A 277 18.60 21.99 -5.59
N LEU A 278 18.98 21.05 -4.73
CA LEU A 278 20.36 20.84 -4.34
C LEU A 278 21.24 20.38 -5.52
N VAL A 279 20.72 19.49 -6.38
CA VAL A 279 21.42 19.09 -7.61
C VAL A 279 21.78 20.30 -8.47
N GLN A 280 20.81 21.21 -8.71
CA GLN A 280 21.05 22.41 -9.53
C GLN A 280 22.13 23.30 -8.93
N LYS A 281 22.17 23.46 -7.61
CA LYS A 281 23.17 24.26 -6.92
C LYS A 281 24.55 23.60 -6.91
N LEU A 282 24.61 22.28 -6.79
CA LEU A 282 25.88 21.53 -6.76
C LEU A 282 26.47 21.26 -8.15
N GLN A 283 25.70 21.34 -9.23
CA GLN A 283 26.21 21.18 -10.61
C GLN A 283 27.35 22.15 -10.97
N ILE A 284 27.42 23.31 -10.32
CA ILE A 284 28.49 24.29 -10.49
C ILE A 284 29.83 23.73 -9.98
N TYR A 285 29.80 22.85 -8.97
CA TYR A 285 30.98 22.31 -8.30
C TYR A 285 31.30 20.88 -8.73
N ALA A 286 30.30 20.14 -9.27
CA ALA A 286 30.45 18.72 -9.55
C ALA A 286 29.48 18.25 -10.66
N ASN A 287 30.03 17.72 -11.76
CA ASN A 287 29.25 17.22 -12.90
C ASN A 287 28.93 15.73 -12.84
N ASP A 288 29.49 14.99 -11.86
CA ASP A 288 29.33 13.54 -11.67
C ASP A 288 28.28 13.17 -10.63
N ILE A 289 27.45 14.14 -10.23
CA ILE A 289 26.34 13.93 -9.28
C ILE A 289 25.08 13.53 -10.04
N SER A 290 24.47 12.43 -9.65
CA SER A 290 23.23 11.91 -10.24
C SER A 290 22.03 12.16 -9.31
N LEU A 291 20.92 12.62 -9.88
CA LEU A 291 19.63 12.68 -9.16
C LEU A 291 18.90 11.36 -9.29
N LEU A 292 18.57 10.74 -8.15
CA LEU A 292 17.65 9.61 -8.10
C LEU A 292 16.27 10.08 -7.63
N SER A 293 15.30 10.01 -8.52
CA SER A 293 13.91 10.44 -8.31
C SER A 293 12.93 9.37 -8.79
N ASN A 294 11.63 9.56 -8.53
CA ASN A 294 10.57 8.67 -9.03
C ASN A 294 10.54 8.52 -10.58
N GLN A 295 11.21 9.41 -11.31
CA GLN A 295 11.28 9.38 -12.78
C GLN A 295 12.56 8.72 -13.30
N SER A 296 13.49 8.35 -12.44
CA SER A 296 14.76 7.73 -12.84
C SER A 296 14.51 6.30 -13.32
N SER A 297 15.03 5.97 -14.51
CA SER A 297 14.88 4.65 -15.15
C SER A 297 15.90 3.63 -14.67
N ALA A 298 17.00 4.06 -14.05
CA ALA A 298 18.09 3.20 -13.60
C ALA A 298 18.81 3.80 -12.38
N TYR A 299 19.37 2.93 -11.56
CA TYR A 299 20.30 3.27 -10.50
C TYR A 299 21.70 3.43 -11.07
N VAL A 300 22.34 4.57 -10.79
CA VAL A 300 23.72 4.86 -11.19
C VAL A 300 24.61 4.81 -9.94
N LYS A 301 25.69 4.03 -9.99
CA LYS A 301 26.66 3.96 -8.88
C LYS A 301 27.47 5.25 -8.79
N GLY A 302 27.90 5.65 -7.59
CA GLY A 302 28.71 6.84 -7.37
C GLY A 302 28.05 7.85 -6.43
N ILE A 303 28.04 9.11 -6.81
CA ILE A 303 27.48 10.20 -6.00
C ILE A 303 26.01 10.42 -6.39
N ILE A 304 25.11 10.15 -5.45
CA ILE A 304 23.67 10.21 -5.68
C ILE A 304 23.03 11.23 -4.73
N ILE A 305 22.23 12.14 -5.29
CA ILE A 305 21.30 12.96 -4.51
C ILE A 305 19.90 12.35 -4.61
N THR A 306 19.24 12.19 -3.48
CA THR A 306 17.89 11.60 -3.45
C THR A 306 17.10 12.09 -2.23
N SER A 307 15.83 11.71 -2.15
CA SER A 307 15.00 11.96 -0.96
C SER A 307 15.06 10.78 0.02
N ALA A 308 14.75 11.03 1.30
CA ALA A 308 14.69 10.00 2.35
C ALA A 308 13.74 8.85 1.98
N HIS A 309 12.63 9.17 1.30
CA HIS A 309 11.69 8.17 0.83
C HIS A 309 12.29 7.26 -0.25
N MET A 310 13.02 7.83 -1.21
CA MET A 310 13.68 7.07 -2.29
C MET A 310 14.96 6.37 -1.83
N ALA A 311 15.62 6.88 -0.78
CA ALA A 311 16.80 6.25 -0.18
C ALA A 311 16.46 4.96 0.57
N LYS A 312 15.19 4.74 0.89
CA LYS A 312 14.75 3.52 1.55
C LYS A 312 15.09 2.30 0.69
N GLY A 313 15.69 1.27 1.30
CA GLY A 313 16.19 0.09 0.59
C GLY A 313 17.57 0.25 -0.06
N LEU A 314 18.11 1.48 -0.14
CA LEU A 314 19.46 1.72 -0.63
C LEU A 314 20.50 1.66 0.51
N GLU A 315 21.77 1.53 0.11
CA GLU A 315 22.93 1.52 1.01
C GLU A 315 24.07 2.29 0.34
N PHE A 316 24.79 3.07 1.14
CA PHE A 316 25.91 3.88 0.69
C PHE A 316 27.10 3.69 1.63
N ASP A 317 28.31 3.78 1.09
CA ASP A 317 29.50 3.80 1.93
C ASP A 317 29.47 4.99 2.88
N GLU A 318 29.18 6.20 2.35
CA GLU A 318 29.02 7.43 3.11
C GLU A 318 27.66 8.10 2.83
N VAL A 319 27.16 8.85 3.81
CA VAL A 319 25.91 9.61 3.67
C VAL A 319 26.08 11.04 4.17
N ILE A 320 25.58 12.00 3.41
CA ILE A 320 25.40 13.39 3.78
C ILE A 320 23.91 13.69 3.88
N ILE A 321 23.48 14.29 4.98
CA ILE A 321 22.07 14.68 5.18
C ILE A 321 22.03 16.21 5.33
N PRO A 322 21.62 16.95 4.29
CA PRO A 322 21.56 18.41 4.35
C PRO A 322 20.32 18.89 5.09
N GLN A 323 20.35 20.15 5.52
CA GLN A 323 19.23 20.87 6.12
C GLN A 323 18.61 20.17 7.32
N THR A 324 19.43 19.59 8.21
CA THR A 324 19.00 18.85 9.41
C THR A 324 18.67 19.80 10.58
N ASP A 325 17.81 20.78 10.31
CA ASP A 325 17.36 21.76 11.32
C ASP A 325 15.91 21.47 11.80
N ASP A 326 15.50 22.15 12.88
CA ASP A 326 14.18 22.00 13.50
C ASP A 326 13.02 22.47 12.59
N LYS A 327 13.27 23.27 11.55
CA LYS A 327 12.24 23.67 10.59
C LYS A 327 11.91 22.54 9.65
N ASN A 328 12.91 21.74 9.30
CA ASN A 328 12.75 20.60 8.39
C ASN A 328 12.35 19.32 9.13
N TYR A 329 12.87 19.06 10.32
CA TYR A 329 12.69 17.79 11.03
C TYR A 329 12.05 17.98 12.41
N HIS A 330 10.75 18.36 12.44
CA HIS A 330 10.03 18.67 13.68
C HIS A 330 8.99 17.60 14.11
N SER A 331 8.42 16.84 13.16
CA SER A 331 7.41 15.83 13.45
C SER A 331 8.00 14.44 13.69
N ASN A 332 7.21 13.51 14.24
CA ASN A 332 7.65 12.13 14.42
C ASN A 332 7.99 11.44 13.11
N ILE A 333 7.25 11.73 12.02
CA ILE A 333 7.55 11.18 10.71
C ILE A 333 8.85 11.75 10.14
N ASP A 334 9.14 13.03 10.42
CA ASP A 334 10.40 13.65 10.04
C ASP A 334 11.59 13.01 10.75
N LYS A 335 11.45 12.69 12.05
CA LYS A 335 12.46 11.93 12.79
C LYS A 335 12.69 10.55 12.21
N SER A 336 11.61 9.86 11.79
CA SER A 336 11.74 8.57 11.10
C SER A 336 12.46 8.71 9.75
N MET A 337 12.18 9.78 8.99
CA MET A 337 12.90 10.06 7.75
C MET A 337 14.39 10.32 7.99
N LEU A 338 14.73 11.08 9.03
CA LEU A 338 16.12 11.34 9.44
C LEU A 338 16.82 10.07 9.90
N TYR A 339 16.13 9.24 10.68
CA TYR A 339 16.63 7.92 11.11
C TYR A 339 16.91 7.03 9.90
N VAL A 340 15.96 6.94 8.94
CA VAL A 340 16.14 6.17 7.71
C VAL A 340 17.35 6.68 6.95
N ALA A 341 17.49 8.01 6.75
CA ALA A 341 18.62 8.60 6.03
C ALA A 341 19.96 8.25 6.72
N ALA A 342 20.05 8.41 8.04
CA ALA A 342 21.26 8.12 8.80
C ALA A 342 21.66 6.63 8.73
N THR A 343 20.69 5.73 8.76
CA THR A 343 20.91 4.28 8.69
C THR A 343 21.19 3.75 7.27
N ARG A 344 21.28 4.61 6.28
CA ARG A 344 21.72 4.23 4.92
C ARG A 344 23.23 4.17 4.81
N ALA A 345 23.98 4.79 5.74
CA ALA A 345 25.43 4.75 5.77
C ALA A 345 25.95 3.42 6.32
N MET A 346 26.99 2.90 5.68
CA MET A 346 27.69 1.69 6.11
C MET A 346 28.96 2.01 6.94
N HIS A 347 29.60 3.15 6.64
CA HIS A 347 30.87 3.58 7.24
C HIS A 347 30.84 4.99 7.80
#